data_8fdf97e2c71644b738428b71f1326acc
#
_entry.id   8fdf97e2c71644b738428b71f1326acc
#
_cell.length_a   1.000
_cell.length_b   1.000
_cell.length_c   1.000
_cell.angle_alpha   90.00
_cell.angle_beta   90.00
_cell.angle_gamma   90.00
#
_symmetry.space_group_name_H-M   'P 1'
#
loop_
_entity.id
_entity.type
_entity.pdbx_description
1 polymer ?
#
loop_
_entity_poly.entity_id
_entity_poly.type
_entity_poly.pdbx_seq_one_letter_code
_entity_poly.pdbx_strand_id
1 'polypeptide(L)' 'ARTAPARTVRSHYDVLGISRDAGAAEVRRAYRKKALATHPDKTNGESDAFLAVGEAFRVLSDRGLREAYDAELDLLLS' A
#
# COMPACT_ATOMS: atom_id res chain seq x y z
N ALA A 1 -24.36 3.15 -1.27
CA ALA A 1 -23.96 3.05 -1.14
C ALA A 1 -23.10 2.64 -1.04
N ARG A 2 -22.87 2.65 -1.18
CA ARG A 2 -22.14 2.39 -1.14
C ARG A 2 -21.44 2.43 -0.46
N THR A 3 -21.30 2.44 -0.09
CA THR A 3 -20.75 2.50 0.60
C THR A 3 -19.93 2.21 1.18
N ALA A 4 -19.58 2.23 1.31
CA ALA A 4 -18.76 2.05 1.76
C ALA A 4 -18.17 1.96 2.46
N PRO A 5 -18.08 1.80 2.70
CA PRO A 5 -17.34 1.75 3.51
C PRO A 5 -16.28 1.74 3.73
N ALA A 6 -16.08 1.74 3.64
CA ALA A 6 -15.25 1.59 3.90
C ALA A 6 -14.44 1.91 4.46
N ARG A 7 -14.53 2.09 4.69
CA ARG A 7 -13.87 2.32 5.28
C ARG A 7 -12.93 2.18 5.62
N THR A 8 -13.20 2.15 5.24
CA THR A 8 -12.43 1.93 6.22
C THR A 8 -10.96 1.84 6.00
N VAL A 9 -10.25 1.05 6.62
CA VAL A 9 -8.79 0.97 6.60
C VAL A 9 -8.33 0.32 5.30
N ARG A 10 -7.50 1.04 4.55
CA ARG A 10 -6.90 0.49 3.35
C ARG A 10 -5.61 -0.21 3.74
N SER A 11 -5.41 -1.43 3.23
CA SER A 11 -4.17 -2.14 3.48
C SER A 11 -3.05 -1.57 2.62
N HIS A 12 -1.81 -1.89 2.97
CA HIS A 12 -0.68 -1.53 2.13
C HIS A 12 -0.79 -2.14 0.75
N TYR A 13 -1.38 -3.33 0.66
CA TYR A 13 -1.62 -3.97 -0.64
C TYR A 13 -2.60 -3.14 -1.48
N ASP A 14 -3.63 -2.62 -0.84
CA ASP A 14 -4.59 -1.76 -1.54
C ASP A 14 -3.93 -0.48 -2.02
N VAL A 15 -3.07 0.09 -1.19
CA VAL A 15 -2.37 1.32 -1.55
C VAL A 15 -1.53 1.11 -2.80
N LEU A 16 -0.86 -0.02 -2.91
CA LEU A 16 -0.05 -0.32 -4.08
C LEU A 16 -0.85 -0.95 -5.22
N GLY A 17 -2.10 -1.35 -4.95
CA GLY A 17 -2.95 -1.94 -5.97
C GLY A 17 -2.52 -3.34 -6.36
N ILE A 18 -2.02 -4.11 -5.39
CA ILE A 18 -1.55 -5.47 -5.63
C ILE A 18 -2.23 -6.46 -4.72
N SER A 19 -2.13 -7.72 -5.09
CA SER A 19 -2.65 -8.81 -4.31
C SER A 19 -1.74 -9.12 -3.13
N ARG A 20 -2.29 -9.70 -2.09
CA ARG A 20 -1.51 -10.13 -0.92
C ARG A 20 -0.49 -11.22 -1.30
N ASP A 21 -0.70 -11.87 -2.44
CA ASP A 21 0.22 -12.89 -2.95
C ASP A 21 1.38 -12.33 -3.76
N ALA A 22 1.40 -11.02 -3.98
CA ALA A 22 2.41 -10.42 -4.86
C ALA A 22 3.81 -10.68 -4.36
N GLY A 23 4.70 -11.01 -5.27
CA GLY A 23 6.10 -11.24 -4.94
C GLY A 23 6.87 -9.93 -4.86
N ALA A 24 8.14 -10.02 -4.44
CA ALA A 24 8.98 -8.84 -4.23
C ALA A 24 9.13 -8.00 -5.49
N ALA A 25 9.26 -8.65 -6.65
CA ALA A 25 9.40 -7.91 -7.91
C ALA A 25 8.14 -7.13 -8.24
N GLU A 26 6.99 -7.75 -7.98
CA GLU A 26 5.71 -7.07 -8.23
C GLU A 26 5.50 -5.92 -7.28
N VAL A 27 5.90 -6.08 -6.02
CA VAL A 27 5.83 -5.00 -5.03
C VAL A 27 6.64 -3.81 -5.53
N ARG A 28 7.87 -4.05 -5.99
CA ARG A 28 8.73 -2.97 -6.49
C ARG A 28 8.15 -2.29 -7.71
N ARG A 29 7.62 -3.10 -8.63
CA ARG A 29 7.02 -2.55 -9.84
C ARG A 29 5.82 -1.67 -9.51
N ALA A 30 4.96 -2.16 -8.62
CA ALA A 30 3.78 -1.42 -8.20
C ALA A 30 4.17 -0.12 -7.50
N TYR A 31 5.20 -0.20 -6.66
CA TYR A 31 5.68 1.00 -5.97
C TYR A 31 6.13 2.08 -6.96
N ARG A 32 6.95 1.68 -7.95
CA ARG A 32 7.43 2.67 -8.92
C ARG A 32 6.28 3.31 -9.67
N LYS A 33 5.30 2.50 -10.06
CA LYS A 33 4.15 3.01 -10.80
C LYS A 33 3.33 3.97 -9.95
N LYS A 34 3.05 3.59 -8.71
CA LYS A 34 2.25 4.44 -7.83
C LYS A 34 3.01 5.68 -7.39
N ALA A 35 4.31 5.55 -7.17
CA ALA A 35 5.11 6.69 -6.76
C ALA A 35 5.11 7.76 -7.85
N LEU A 36 5.22 7.36 -9.10
CA LEU A 36 5.16 8.32 -10.20
C LEU A 36 3.79 8.98 -10.29
N ALA A 37 2.73 8.19 -10.09
CA ALA A 37 1.36 8.72 -10.20
C ALA A 37 1.01 9.66 -9.05
N THR A 38 1.63 9.48 -7.88
CA THR A 38 1.31 10.28 -6.70
C THR A 38 2.37 11.28 -6.32
N HIS A 39 3.40 11.44 -7.17
CA HIS A 39 4.46 12.38 -6.88
C HIS A 39 3.90 13.79 -6.69
N PRO A 40 4.40 14.55 -5.70
CA PRO A 40 3.84 15.88 -5.43
C PRO A 40 3.85 16.81 -6.63
N ASP A 41 4.79 16.64 -7.58
CA ASP A 41 4.79 17.45 -8.80
C ASP A 41 3.54 17.23 -9.63
N LYS A 42 2.95 16.04 -9.55
CA LYS A 42 1.75 15.71 -10.32
C LYS A 42 0.46 15.97 -9.57
N THR A 43 0.55 16.15 -8.26
CA THR A 43 -0.63 16.30 -7.43
C THR A 43 -0.70 17.67 -6.79
N ASN A 44 -0.05 18.64 -7.40
CA ASN A 44 -0.07 20.05 -6.95
C ASN A 44 0.41 20.20 -5.51
N GLY A 45 1.43 19.43 -5.15
CA GLY A 45 2.04 19.53 -3.84
C GLY A 45 1.42 18.66 -2.77
N GLU A 46 0.35 17.96 -3.09
CA GLU A 46 -0.23 17.02 -2.12
C GLU A 46 0.66 15.79 -2.01
N SER A 47 0.99 15.42 -0.78
CA SER A 47 1.93 14.33 -0.56
C SER A 47 1.36 13.18 0.24
N ASP A 48 0.11 13.26 0.69
CA ASP A 48 -0.46 12.20 1.54
C ASP A 48 -0.44 10.84 0.83
N ALA A 49 -0.88 10.80 -0.42
CA ALA A 49 -0.89 9.56 -1.17
C ALA A 49 0.52 9.05 -1.43
N PHE A 50 1.44 9.96 -1.73
CA PHE A 50 2.83 9.62 -1.97
C PHE A 50 3.46 9.01 -0.71
N LEU A 51 3.19 9.61 0.44
CA LEU A 51 3.71 9.09 1.71
C LEU A 51 3.13 7.72 2.02
N ALA A 52 1.85 7.52 1.75
CA ALA A 52 1.22 6.21 1.95
C ALA A 52 1.85 5.15 1.06
N VAL A 53 2.15 5.51 -0.19
CA VAL A 53 2.81 4.60 -1.13
C VAL A 53 4.19 4.22 -0.61
N GLY A 54 4.94 5.20 -0.11
CA GLY A 54 6.27 4.95 0.45
C GLY A 54 6.23 4.04 1.67
N GLU A 55 5.26 4.27 2.55
CA GLU A 55 5.12 3.45 3.74
C GLU A 55 4.73 2.02 3.36
N ALA A 56 3.82 1.86 2.41
CA ALA A 56 3.43 0.54 1.95
C ALA A 56 4.63 -0.22 1.39
N PHE A 57 5.45 0.46 0.59
CA PHE A 57 6.64 -0.16 0.04
C PHE A 57 7.63 -0.54 1.13
N ARG A 58 7.83 0.35 2.11
CA ARG A 58 8.75 0.07 3.20
C ARG A 58 8.40 -1.23 3.91
N VAL A 59 7.12 -1.42 4.19
CA VAL A 59 6.67 -2.62 4.89
C VAL A 59 6.68 -3.84 3.99
N LEU A 60 6.15 -3.71 2.78
CA LEU A 60 5.96 -4.88 1.93
C LEU A 60 7.25 -5.33 1.23
N SER A 61 8.27 -4.48 1.17
CA SER A 61 9.53 -4.86 0.57
C SER A 61 10.49 -5.50 1.58
N ASP A 62 10.19 -5.41 2.86
CA ASP A 62 11.01 -6.03 3.91
C ASP A 62 10.31 -7.29 4.38
N ARG A 63 10.99 -8.43 4.27
CA ARG A 63 10.38 -9.71 4.56
C ARG A 63 9.83 -9.79 5.99
N GLY A 64 10.63 -9.36 6.95
CA GLY A 64 10.21 -9.41 8.35
C GLY A 64 9.05 -8.49 8.64
N LEU A 65 9.11 -7.27 8.11
CA LEU A 65 8.01 -6.32 8.32
C LEU A 65 6.75 -6.80 7.62
N ARG A 66 6.91 -7.39 6.44
CA ARG A 66 5.75 -7.89 5.71
C ARG A 66 5.07 -9.03 6.46
N GLU A 67 5.86 -9.94 7.01
CA GLU A 67 5.31 -11.05 7.77
C GLU A 67 4.55 -10.56 9.01
N ALA A 68 5.13 -9.61 9.72
CA ALA A 68 4.48 -9.04 10.89
C ALA A 68 3.20 -8.31 10.51
N TYR A 69 3.24 -7.58 9.40
CA TYR A 69 2.08 -6.86 8.92
C TYR A 69 0.96 -7.82 8.53
N ASP A 70 1.30 -8.90 7.81
CA ASP A 70 0.32 -9.89 7.40
C ASP A 70 -0.35 -10.57 8.60
N ALA A 71 0.44 -10.86 9.63
CA ALA A 71 -0.12 -11.44 10.85
C ALA A 71 -1.10 -10.48 11.52
N GLU A 72 -0.76 -9.20 11.53
CA GLU A 72 -1.64 -8.19 12.10
C GLU A 72 -2.93 -8.05 11.30
N LEU A 73 -2.82 -8.09 9.98
CA LEU A 73 -4.00 -8.07 9.13
C LEU A 73 -4.93 -9.24 9.42
N ASP A 74 -4.35 -10.42 9.60
CA ASP A 74 -5.14 -11.61 9.90
C ASP A 74 -5.91 -11.43 11.20
N LEU A 75 -5.29 -10.81 12.20
CA LEU A 75 -5.99 -10.55 13.46
C LEU A 75 -7.11 -9.55 13.28
N LEU A 76 -6.90 -8.52 12.46
CA LEU A 76 -7.91 -7.50 12.25
C LEU A 76 -9.08 -8.00 11.42
N LEU A 77 -8.82 -8.94 10.52
CA LEU A 77 -9.84 -9.43 9.61
C LEU A 77 -10.56 -10.69 10.10
N SER A 78 -10.06 -11.30 11.16
CA SER A 78 -10.67 -12.54 11.67
C SER A 78 -11.92 -12.30 12.50
#